data_0189a668989ef395582c2622187d7f67
#
_entry.id   0189a668989ef395582c2622187d7f67
#
_cell.length_a   1.000
_cell.length_b   1.000
_cell.length_c   1.000
_cell.angle_alpha   90.00
_cell.angle_beta   90.00
_cell.angle_gamma   90.00
#
_symmetry.space_group_name_H-M   'P 1'
#
loop_
_entity.id
_entity.type
_entity.pdbx_description
1 polymer ?
#
loop_
_entity_poly.entity_id
_entity_poly.type
_entity_poly.pdbx_seq_one_letter_code
_entity_poly.pdbx_strand_id
1 'polypeptide(L)'
;MEFAAVNWPAVALGTFAAFALGMAWFSPKMFGTSWAEGSHNLQPPTAPPIPAMVVQFLGTFMLALVVGMTAATDALLTAICAILAVALFVAGMDLFSQKSGRATMVDAGYILVSGVVMIVVQGIL
;
A
#
# COMPACT_ATOMS: atom_id res chain seq x y z
N MET A 1 14.99 -0.83 22.49
CA MET A 1 15.09 -1.19 21.08
C MET A 1 13.80 -0.85 20.35
N GLU A 2 13.91 -0.44 19.12
CA GLU A 2 12.75 -0.02 18.33
C GLU A 2 11.70 -1.11 18.17
N PHE A 3 12.11 -2.37 18.17
CA PHE A 3 11.19 -3.49 17.96
C PHE A 3 10.55 -4.03 19.23
N ALA A 4 11.05 -3.64 20.41
CA ALA A 4 10.61 -4.26 21.67
C ALA A 4 9.16 -3.92 22.03
N ALA A 5 8.69 -2.74 21.66
CA ALA A 5 7.33 -2.28 21.96
C ALA A 5 6.37 -2.39 20.77
N VAL A 6 6.79 -3.00 19.67
CA VAL A 6 5.95 -3.12 18.48
C VAL A 6 4.84 -4.14 18.72
N ASN A 7 3.62 -3.77 18.35
CA ASN A 7 2.46 -4.66 18.37
C ASN A 7 2.51 -5.54 17.12
N TRP A 8 3.19 -6.67 17.20
CA TRP A 8 3.38 -7.57 16.05
C TRP A 8 2.08 -8.14 15.50
N PRO A 9 1.08 -8.53 16.32
CA PRO A 9 -0.21 -8.93 15.78
C PRO A 9 -0.87 -7.85 14.92
N ALA A 10 -0.76 -6.57 15.32
CA ALA A 10 -1.30 -5.46 14.54
C ALA A 10 -0.51 -5.26 13.24
N VAL A 11 0.80 -5.43 13.25
CA VAL A 11 1.63 -5.38 12.04
C VAL A 11 1.21 -6.48 11.08
N ALA A 12 1.06 -7.71 11.56
CA ALA A 12 0.65 -8.83 10.74
C ALA A 12 -0.74 -8.61 10.14
N LEU A 13 -1.72 -8.24 10.96
CA LEU A 13 -3.08 -8.00 10.49
C LEU A 13 -3.12 -6.83 9.49
N GLY A 14 -2.42 -5.77 9.76
CA GLY A 14 -2.34 -4.61 8.85
C GLY A 14 -1.74 -5.00 7.51
N THR A 15 -0.70 -5.84 7.51
CA THR A 15 -0.07 -6.33 6.28
C THR A 15 -1.05 -7.13 5.44
N PHE A 16 -1.69 -8.13 6.05
CA PHE A 16 -2.62 -9.00 5.32
C PHE A 16 -3.86 -8.24 4.87
N ALA A 17 -4.39 -7.35 5.72
CA ALA A 17 -5.55 -6.54 5.36
C ALA A 17 -5.25 -5.62 4.18
N ALA A 18 -4.11 -4.95 4.18
CA ALA A 18 -3.71 -4.06 3.09
C ALA A 18 -3.43 -4.84 1.81
N PHE A 19 -2.80 -6.01 1.91
CA PHE A 19 -2.55 -6.85 0.74
C PHE A 19 -3.87 -7.34 0.13
N ALA A 20 -4.80 -7.81 0.96
CA ALA A 20 -6.12 -8.22 0.51
C ALA A 20 -6.90 -7.05 -0.12
N LEU A 21 -6.78 -5.85 0.47
CA LEU A 21 -7.36 -4.65 -0.10
C LEU A 21 -6.82 -4.39 -1.51
N GLY A 22 -5.52 -4.61 -1.72
CA GLY A 22 -4.91 -4.46 -3.03
C GLY A 22 -5.49 -5.41 -4.07
N MET A 23 -5.73 -6.64 -3.70
CA MET A 23 -6.36 -7.61 -4.60
C MET A 23 -7.75 -7.15 -5.01
N ALA A 24 -8.53 -6.57 -4.09
CA ALA A 24 -9.85 -6.03 -4.40
C ALA A 24 -9.75 -4.71 -5.17
N TRP A 25 -8.85 -3.82 -4.75
CA TRP A 25 -8.68 -2.48 -5.32
C TRP A 25 -8.35 -2.53 -6.81
N PHE A 26 -7.44 -3.42 -7.19
CA PHE A 26 -6.98 -3.57 -8.57
C PHE A 26 -7.80 -4.62 -9.35
N SER A 27 -8.88 -5.12 -8.77
CA SER A 27 -9.76 -6.05 -9.49
C SER A 27 -10.63 -5.29 -10.50
N PRO A 28 -11.12 -5.98 -11.57
CA PRO A 28 -12.02 -5.34 -12.52
C PRO A 28 -13.31 -4.81 -11.91
N LYS A 29 -13.71 -5.34 -10.75
CA LYS A 29 -14.93 -4.89 -10.04
C LYS A 29 -14.75 -3.53 -9.36
N MET A 30 -13.51 -3.08 -9.14
CA MET A 30 -13.20 -1.79 -8.55
C MET A 30 -12.47 -0.90 -9.56
N PHE A 31 -11.16 -0.76 -9.42
CA PHE A 31 -10.40 0.19 -10.23
C PHE A 31 -9.51 -0.45 -11.27
N GLY A 32 -9.50 -1.79 -11.36
CA GLY A 32 -8.54 -2.51 -12.20
C GLY A 32 -8.64 -2.15 -13.68
N THR A 33 -9.85 -1.98 -14.21
CA THR A 33 -10.03 -1.63 -15.62
C THR A 33 -9.48 -0.22 -15.91
N SER A 34 -9.83 0.77 -15.09
CA SER A 34 -9.34 2.14 -15.27
C SER A 34 -7.82 2.21 -15.09
N TRP A 35 -7.30 1.47 -14.10
CA TRP A 35 -5.87 1.39 -13.86
C TRP A 35 -5.12 0.77 -15.04
N ALA A 36 -5.62 -0.35 -15.57
CA ALA A 36 -4.98 -1.03 -16.70
C ALA A 36 -4.98 -0.16 -17.96
N GLU A 37 -6.10 0.48 -18.27
CA GLU A 37 -6.19 1.39 -19.40
C GLU A 37 -5.22 2.56 -19.27
N GLY A 38 -5.14 3.14 -18.08
CA GLY A 38 -4.23 4.25 -17.80
C GLY A 38 -2.76 3.83 -17.68
N SER A 39 -2.50 2.53 -17.57
CA SER A 39 -1.14 1.96 -17.50
C SER A 39 -0.74 1.39 -18.86
N HIS A 40 -0.89 2.19 -19.92
CA HIS A 40 -0.53 1.83 -21.30
C HIS A 40 -1.31 0.63 -21.83
N ASN A 41 -2.58 0.53 -21.46
CA ASN A 41 -3.47 -0.57 -21.85
C ASN A 41 -2.88 -1.93 -21.47
N LEU A 42 -2.45 -2.02 -20.21
CA LEU A 42 -1.84 -3.24 -19.68
C LEU A 42 -2.81 -4.42 -19.81
N GLN A 43 -2.32 -5.52 -20.36
CA GLN A 43 -3.11 -6.73 -20.50
C GLN A 43 -3.04 -7.60 -19.25
N PRO A 44 -4.10 -8.36 -18.91
CA PRO A 44 -4.04 -9.28 -17.79
C PRO A 44 -2.90 -10.28 -17.95
N PRO A 45 -2.19 -10.63 -16.88
CA PRO A 45 -1.13 -11.63 -16.97
C PRO A 45 -1.73 -13.02 -17.27
N THR A 46 -1.00 -13.83 -18.04
CA THR A 46 -1.41 -15.19 -18.39
C THR A 46 -1.15 -16.18 -17.26
N ALA A 47 -0.32 -15.81 -16.31
CA ALA A 47 0.01 -16.61 -15.14
C ALA A 47 0.09 -15.67 -13.93
N PRO A 48 -0.05 -16.20 -12.68
CA PRO A 48 0.08 -15.35 -11.50
C PRO A 48 1.45 -14.65 -11.47
N PRO A 49 1.49 -13.32 -11.29
CA PRO A 49 2.75 -12.55 -11.30
C PRO A 49 3.46 -12.69 -9.95
N ILE A 50 4.03 -13.87 -9.68
CA ILE A 50 4.60 -14.20 -8.37
C ILE A 50 5.69 -13.20 -7.93
N PRO A 51 6.68 -12.82 -8.77
CA PRO A 51 7.67 -11.84 -8.31
C PRO A 51 7.06 -10.51 -7.88
N ALA A 52 6.08 -10.01 -8.62
CA ALA A 52 5.40 -8.76 -8.28
C ALA A 52 4.64 -8.89 -6.97
N MET A 53 3.96 -10.02 -6.76
CA MET A 53 3.21 -10.29 -5.53
C MET A 53 4.13 -10.35 -4.32
N VAL A 54 5.27 -11.01 -4.44
CA VAL A 54 6.25 -11.12 -3.35
C VAL A 54 6.80 -9.74 -2.98
N VAL A 55 7.24 -8.97 -3.97
CA VAL A 55 7.80 -7.63 -3.72
C VAL A 55 6.73 -6.72 -3.11
N GLN A 56 5.51 -6.79 -3.62
CA GLN A 56 4.41 -5.98 -3.09
C GLN A 56 4.09 -6.35 -1.64
N PHE A 57 4.08 -7.65 -1.33
CA PHE A 57 3.85 -8.12 0.03
C PHE A 57 4.94 -7.63 0.98
N LEU A 58 6.20 -7.73 0.57
CA LEU A 58 7.33 -7.26 1.38
C LEU A 58 7.25 -5.74 1.62
N GLY A 59 6.92 -4.97 0.59
CA GLY A 59 6.74 -3.53 0.73
C GLY A 59 5.60 -3.19 1.68
N THR A 60 4.49 -3.92 1.56
CA THR A 60 3.33 -3.75 2.44
C THR A 60 3.70 -4.04 3.88
N PHE A 61 4.43 -5.14 4.12
CA PHE A 61 4.92 -5.48 5.44
C PHE A 61 5.83 -4.40 6.02
N MET A 62 6.76 -3.88 5.21
CA MET A 62 7.68 -2.84 5.66
C MET A 62 6.93 -1.57 6.06
N LEU A 63 5.92 -1.18 5.28
CA LEU A 63 5.11 -0.01 5.63
C LEU A 63 4.33 -0.27 6.93
N ALA A 64 3.72 -1.45 7.06
CA ALA A 64 3.00 -1.82 8.28
C ALA A 64 3.93 -1.83 9.50
N LEU A 65 5.18 -2.25 9.32
CA LEU A 65 6.19 -2.23 10.38
C LEU A 65 6.53 -0.79 10.80
N VAL A 66 6.72 0.11 9.84
CA VAL A 66 6.98 1.53 10.15
C VAL A 66 5.80 2.12 10.92
N VAL A 67 4.57 1.84 10.48
CA VAL A 67 3.37 2.29 11.20
C VAL A 67 3.34 1.70 12.61
N GLY A 68 3.71 0.44 12.77
CA GLY A 68 3.78 -0.21 14.08
C GLY A 68 4.84 0.40 15.00
N MET A 69 6.01 0.72 14.45
CA MET A 69 7.07 1.37 15.23
C MET A 69 6.65 2.77 15.67
N THR A 70 6.01 3.52 14.80
CA THR A 70 5.53 4.87 15.14
C THR A 70 4.37 4.83 16.13
N ALA A 71 3.50 3.81 16.03
CA ALA A 71 2.42 3.62 17.01
C ALA A 71 2.96 3.34 18.42
N ALA A 72 4.06 2.60 18.50
CA ALA A 72 4.69 2.27 19.78
C ALA A 72 5.22 3.50 20.52
N THR A 73 5.48 4.59 19.82
CA THR A 73 5.99 5.84 20.38
C THR A 73 5.01 7.01 20.25
N ASP A 74 3.76 6.72 19.93
CA ASP A 74 2.71 7.72 19.72
C ASP A 74 3.09 8.78 18.67
N ALA A 75 3.82 8.35 17.62
CA ALA A 75 4.31 9.24 16.57
C ALA A 75 3.40 9.18 15.34
N LEU A 76 2.12 9.53 15.50
CA LEU A 76 1.14 9.45 14.42
C LEU A 76 1.53 10.31 13.22
N LEU A 77 2.04 11.50 13.45
CA LEU A 77 2.43 12.39 12.36
C LEU A 77 3.55 11.77 11.52
N THR A 78 4.50 11.07 12.16
CA THR A 78 5.57 10.36 11.46
C THR A 78 4.99 9.26 10.56
N ALA A 79 4.01 8.52 11.05
CA ALA A 79 3.33 7.50 10.24
C ALA A 79 2.64 8.12 9.03
N ILE A 80 1.93 9.22 9.23
CA ILE A 80 1.25 9.94 8.15
C ILE A 80 2.25 10.42 7.11
N CYS A 81 3.36 11.02 7.55
CA CYS A 81 4.40 11.47 6.63
C CYS A 81 5.02 10.32 5.82
N ALA A 82 5.25 9.18 6.47
CA ALA A 82 5.78 8.00 5.78
C ALA A 82 4.83 7.49 4.70
N ILE A 83 3.54 7.42 5.01
CA ILE A 83 2.51 6.97 4.06
C ILE A 83 2.42 7.97 2.89
N LEU A 84 2.41 9.26 3.18
CA LEU A 84 2.38 10.29 2.15
C LEU A 84 3.63 10.24 1.27
N ALA A 85 4.80 10.00 1.86
CA ALA A 85 6.04 9.89 1.10
C ALA A 85 5.95 8.74 0.08
N VAL A 86 5.48 7.57 0.50
CA VAL A 86 5.34 6.42 -0.41
C VAL A 86 4.33 6.73 -1.50
N ALA A 87 3.18 7.30 -1.16
CA ALA A 87 2.14 7.64 -2.13
C ALA A 87 2.65 8.66 -3.16
N LEU A 88 3.38 9.66 -2.72
CA LEU A 88 3.93 10.69 -3.62
C LEU A 88 5.03 10.14 -4.51
N PHE A 89 5.91 9.27 -4.00
CA PHE A 89 6.90 8.60 -4.83
C PHE A 89 6.24 7.76 -5.91
N VAL A 90 5.23 6.98 -5.55
CA VAL A 90 4.48 6.16 -6.53
C VAL A 90 3.82 7.06 -7.57
N ALA A 91 3.17 8.14 -7.14
CA ALA A 91 2.53 9.06 -8.07
C ALA A 91 3.55 9.69 -9.02
N GLY A 92 4.71 10.11 -8.50
CA GLY A 92 5.75 10.70 -9.33
C GLY A 92 6.30 9.71 -10.33
N MET A 93 6.58 8.48 -9.92
CA MET A 93 7.06 7.43 -10.82
C MET A 93 6.05 7.10 -11.91
N ASP A 94 4.76 7.06 -11.56
CA ASP A 94 3.70 6.83 -12.53
C ASP A 94 3.65 7.94 -13.58
N LEU A 95 3.74 9.19 -13.14
CA LEU A 95 3.71 10.34 -14.06
C LEU A 95 4.94 10.38 -14.95
N PHE A 96 6.13 10.04 -14.40
CA PHE A 96 7.33 9.95 -15.23
C PHE A 96 7.23 8.85 -16.28
N SER A 97 6.57 7.73 -15.97
CA SER A 97 6.36 6.65 -16.94
C SER A 97 5.15 6.89 -17.83
N GLN A 98 4.57 8.09 -17.74
CA GLN A 98 3.48 8.54 -18.61
C GLN A 98 2.19 7.74 -18.45
N LYS A 99 1.93 7.25 -17.26
CA LYS A 99 0.61 6.70 -16.94
C LYS A 99 -0.41 7.83 -16.87
N SER A 100 -1.67 7.49 -17.08
CA SER A 100 -2.74 8.49 -16.99
C SER A 100 -2.88 9.02 -15.57
N GLY A 101 -3.47 10.21 -15.43
CA GLY A 101 -3.76 10.76 -14.10
C GLY A 101 -4.66 9.84 -13.29
N ARG A 102 -5.62 9.16 -13.95
CA ARG A 102 -6.52 8.23 -13.27
C ARG A 102 -5.76 7.02 -12.73
N ALA A 103 -4.87 6.40 -13.53
CA ALA A 103 -4.05 5.28 -13.07
C ALA A 103 -3.15 5.70 -11.92
N THR A 104 -2.56 6.89 -11.99
CA THR A 104 -1.74 7.45 -10.92
C THR A 104 -2.55 7.60 -9.64
N MET A 105 -3.77 8.11 -9.73
CA MET A 105 -4.66 8.24 -8.56
C MET A 105 -5.03 6.89 -7.97
N VAL A 106 -5.25 5.89 -8.81
CA VAL A 106 -5.53 4.53 -8.34
C VAL A 106 -4.35 3.98 -7.55
N ASP A 107 -3.14 4.11 -8.08
CA ASP A 107 -1.93 3.62 -7.41
C ASP A 107 -1.67 4.36 -6.09
N ALA A 108 -1.65 5.68 -6.12
CA ALA A 108 -1.39 6.48 -4.92
C ALA A 108 -2.52 6.35 -3.90
N GLY A 109 -3.76 6.30 -4.36
CA GLY A 109 -4.93 6.11 -3.50
C GLY A 109 -4.89 4.80 -2.75
N TYR A 110 -4.43 3.74 -3.39
CA TYR A 110 -4.24 2.46 -2.72
C TYR A 110 -3.28 2.57 -1.53
N ILE A 111 -2.15 3.27 -1.72
CA ILE A 111 -1.17 3.46 -0.64
C ILE A 111 -1.80 4.24 0.52
N LEU A 112 -2.55 5.30 0.21
CA LEU A 112 -3.18 6.13 1.25
C LEU A 112 -4.20 5.32 2.05
N VAL A 113 -5.07 4.56 1.39
CA VAL A 113 -6.09 3.75 2.06
C VAL A 113 -5.44 2.63 2.86
N SER A 114 -4.42 1.98 2.31
CA SER A 114 -3.64 0.96 3.03
C SER A 114 -3.04 1.52 4.31
N GLY A 115 -2.48 2.73 4.24
CA GLY A 115 -1.93 3.41 5.40
C GLY A 115 -2.98 3.68 6.48
N VAL A 116 -4.17 4.11 6.08
CA VAL A 116 -5.28 4.31 7.00
C VAL A 116 -5.67 2.99 7.68
N VAL A 117 -5.76 1.92 6.92
CA VAL A 117 -6.06 0.58 7.46
C VAL A 117 -5.01 0.18 8.51
N MET A 118 -3.73 0.38 8.20
CA MET A 118 -2.65 0.04 9.13
C MET A 118 -2.74 0.84 10.43
N ILE A 119 -3.03 2.14 10.34
CA ILE A 119 -3.19 3.00 11.51
C ILE A 119 -4.38 2.55 12.35
N VAL A 120 -5.52 2.28 11.71
CA VAL A 120 -6.73 1.82 12.41
C VAL A 120 -6.47 0.50 13.14
N VAL A 121 -5.82 -0.44 12.49
CA VAL A 121 -5.51 -1.75 13.10
C VAL A 121 -4.62 -1.57 14.33
N GLN A 122 -3.64 -0.67 14.29
CA GLN A 122 -2.81 -0.37 15.45
C GLN A 122 -3.64 0.21 16.60
N GLY A 123 -4.66 0.99 16.28
CA GLY A 123 -5.51 1.60 17.29
C GLY A 123 -6.49 0.64 17.95
N ILE A 124 -6.92 -0.42 17.27
CA ILE A 124 -7.91 -1.36 17.80
C ILE A 124 -7.30 -2.64 18.37
N LEU A 125 -6.06 -2.93 18.11
CA LEU A 125 -5.33 -4.05 18.70
C LEU A 125 -4.33 -3.54 19.74
#